data_1199389361ee2d2e3e5c8992ec07a92f
#
_entry.id   1199389361ee2d2e3e5c8992ec07a92f
#
_cell.length_a   1.000
_cell.length_b   1.000
_cell.length_c   1.000
_cell.angle_alpha   90.00
_cell.angle_beta   90.00
_cell.angle_gamma   90.00
#
_symmetry.space_group_name_H-M   'P 1'
#
loop_
_entity.id
_entity.type
_entity.pdbx_description
1 polymer ?
#
loop_
_entity_poly.entity_id
_entity_poly.type
_entity_poly.pdbx_seq_one_letter_code
_entity_poly.pdbx_strand_id
1 'polypeptide(L)'
;MARHLHIFIHTRDAAGWNESAHRRAANGQFGEGNGSGGSVSSAAAGPVKLKGDELGDYGSMKELRDKALAHADRFIGKSFKNSSTGHDIMVSRRGVKHTIAGASDALVRTIPAIPDLLQRAKLVDRALDKRGDPNVLGVERYTAPLEIDGVKRTAILTVKHHQDGRRYYDHGLVE
;
A
#
# COMPACT_ATOMS: atom_id res chain seq x y z
N MET A 1 45.76 6.04 5.70
CA MET A 1 45.03 6.57 6.85
C MET A 1 43.57 6.17 6.71
N ALA A 2 43.14 5.12 7.43
CA ALA A 2 41.77 4.61 7.39
C ALA A 2 40.93 5.37 8.43
N ARG A 3 39.84 6.03 7.98
CA ARG A 3 38.89 6.68 8.88
C ARG A 3 37.86 5.65 9.31
N HIS A 4 37.86 5.31 10.60
CA HIS A 4 36.83 4.48 11.23
C HIS A 4 35.53 5.32 11.32
N LEU A 5 34.48 4.81 10.71
CA LEU A 5 33.13 5.34 10.87
C LEU A 5 32.49 4.68 12.09
N HIS A 6 32.35 5.41 13.20
CA HIS A 6 31.58 4.96 14.35
C HIS A 6 30.08 5.12 14.06
N ILE A 7 29.40 4.00 13.88
CA ILE A 7 27.93 3.98 13.85
C ILE A 7 27.46 3.90 15.29
N PHE A 8 26.88 5.00 15.81
CA PHE A 8 26.16 5.00 17.08
C PHE A 8 24.76 4.40 16.85
N ILE A 9 24.60 3.14 17.25
CA ILE A 9 23.26 2.53 17.37
C ILE A 9 22.68 3.03 18.70
N HIS A 10 21.75 3.99 18.64
CA HIS A 10 20.94 4.34 19.80
C HIS A 10 19.88 3.26 19.99
N THR A 11 20.13 2.30 20.87
CA THR A 11 19.09 1.45 21.43
C THR A 11 18.30 2.28 22.46
N ARG A 12 17.25 2.96 22.03
CA ARG A 12 16.16 3.40 22.90
C ARG A 12 15.08 2.34 22.76
N ASP A 13 14.93 1.53 23.79
CA ASP A 13 13.69 1.19 24.49
C ASP A 13 13.89 -0.06 25.36
N ALA A 14 14.45 0.16 26.55
CA ALA A 14 14.33 -0.78 27.65
C ALA A 14 13.46 -0.20 28.80
N ALA A 15 12.57 0.75 28.52
CA ALA A 15 11.64 1.31 29.50
C ALA A 15 10.22 0.90 29.13
N GLY A 16 9.73 -0.21 29.70
CA GLY A 16 8.33 -0.59 29.60
C GLY A 16 8.02 -2.08 29.40
N TRP A 17 9.03 -2.93 29.23
CA TRP A 17 8.77 -4.37 29.17
C TRP A 17 8.57 -4.93 30.58
N ASN A 18 7.33 -5.31 30.92
CA ASN A 18 7.00 -5.97 32.19
C ASN A 18 6.76 -7.45 31.94
N GLU A 19 7.77 -8.28 32.21
CA GLU A 19 7.73 -9.73 32.03
C GLU A 19 6.64 -10.42 32.87
N SER A 20 6.25 -9.83 34.02
CA SER A 20 5.19 -10.36 34.88
C SER A 20 3.78 -10.23 34.28
N ALA A 21 3.59 -9.37 33.29
CA ALA A 21 2.33 -9.21 32.56
C ALA A 21 2.14 -10.28 31.47
N HIS A 22 3.19 -11.07 31.15
CA HIS A 22 3.16 -12.07 30.10
C HIS A 22 3.50 -13.45 30.69
N ARG A 23 2.46 -14.17 31.16
CA ARG A 23 2.64 -15.55 31.66
C ARG A 23 3.12 -16.46 30.53
N ARG A 24 4.27 -17.08 30.71
CA ARG A 24 4.75 -18.16 29.86
C ARG A 24 4.10 -19.49 30.25
N ALA A 25 3.70 -20.28 29.28
CA ALA A 25 3.31 -21.67 29.50
C ALA A 25 4.55 -22.53 29.88
N ALA A 26 4.36 -23.66 30.53
CA ALA A 26 5.43 -24.54 31.01
C ALA A 26 6.39 -25.06 29.91
N ASN A 27 6.02 -24.90 28.64
CA ASN A 27 6.83 -25.23 27.44
C ASN A 27 7.64 -24.05 26.90
N GLY A 28 7.68 -22.89 27.59
CA GLY A 28 8.44 -21.70 27.17
C GLY A 28 7.80 -20.85 26.08
N GLN A 29 6.60 -21.20 25.62
CA GLN A 29 5.83 -20.39 24.66
C GLN A 29 4.92 -19.41 25.41
N PHE A 30 4.60 -18.27 24.79
CA PHE A 30 3.61 -17.34 25.34
C PHE A 30 2.23 -18.00 25.33
N GLY A 31 1.61 -18.12 26.53
CA GLY A 31 0.29 -18.68 26.66
C GLY A 31 -0.77 -17.79 26.02
N GLU A 32 -1.76 -18.39 25.37
CA GLU A 32 -2.93 -17.66 24.84
C GLU A 32 -3.66 -17.00 26.01
N GLY A 33 -3.62 -15.67 26.05
CA GLY A 33 -4.47 -14.88 26.94
C GLY A 33 -5.92 -15.04 26.51
N ASN A 34 -6.75 -15.63 27.39
CA ASN A 34 -8.19 -15.73 27.19
C ASN A 34 -8.82 -14.34 27.34
N GLY A 35 -8.66 -13.52 26.30
CA GLY A 35 -9.36 -12.25 26.12
C GLY A 35 -10.49 -12.47 25.14
N SER A 36 -11.71 -12.50 25.65
CA SER A 36 -12.95 -12.42 24.88
C SER A 36 -13.00 -11.09 24.12
N GLY A 37 -12.36 -11.03 22.98
CA GLY A 37 -12.35 -9.91 22.06
C GLY A 37 -12.33 -10.47 20.66
N GLY A 38 -13.37 -10.16 19.88
CA GLY A 38 -13.66 -10.74 18.58
C GLY A 38 -12.42 -11.03 17.74
N SER A 39 -12.24 -12.27 17.42
CA SER A 39 -11.32 -12.76 16.40
C SER A 39 -11.69 -12.09 15.07
N VAL A 40 -11.08 -10.96 14.79
CA VAL A 40 -10.90 -10.55 13.39
C VAL A 40 -9.89 -11.52 12.81
N SER A 41 -10.44 -12.63 12.32
CA SER A 41 -9.71 -13.55 11.48
C SER A 41 -8.99 -12.69 10.42
N SER A 42 -7.69 -12.53 10.58
CA SER A 42 -6.79 -12.09 9.52
C SER A 42 -6.70 -13.25 8.52
N ALA A 43 -7.85 -13.60 7.95
CA ALA A 43 -7.88 -14.38 6.73
C ALA A 43 -7.07 -13.57 5.74
N ALA A 44 -5.93 -14.11 5.31
CA ALA A 44 -5.14 -13.52 4.25
C ALA A 44 -6.11 -13.22 3.10
N ALA A 45 -6.48 -11.95 2.95
CA ALA A 45 -7.43 -11.56 1.92
C ALA A 45 -6.83 -12.01 0.60
N GLY A 46 -7.52 -12.89 -0.11
CA GLY A 46 -7.06 -13.41 -1.40
C GLY A 46 -6.71 -12.28 -2.36
N PRO A 47 -6.14 -12.57 -3.53
CA PRO A 47 -5.76 -11.55 -4.49
C PRO A 47 -6.96 -10.67 -4.84
N VAL A 48 -6.71 -9.40 -5.08
CA VAL A 48 -7.69 -8.53 -5.73
C VAL A 48 -7.88 -9.06 -7.15
N LYS A 49 -9.12 -9.30 -7.55
CA LYS A 49 -9.42 -9.93 -8.85
C LYS A 49 -10.06 -8.94 -9.79
N LEU A 50 -9.52 -8.86 -10.98
CA LEU A 50 -10.07 -8.16 -12.13
C LEU A 50 -10.35 -9.17 -13.25
N LYS A 51 -11.49 -9.05 -13.90
CA LYS A 51 -11.81 -9.83 -15.10
C LYS A 51 -10.99 -9.35 -16.30
N GLY A 52 -10.60 -8.06 -16.28
CA GLY A 52 -9.83 -7.43 -17.34
C GLY A 52 -10.68 -6.67 -18.37
N ASP A 53 -11.99 -6.72 -18.25
CA ASP A 53 -12.97 -6.04 -19.09
C ASP A 53 -13.70 -4.88 -18.40
N GLU A 54 -13.28 -4.50 -17.17
CA GLU A 54 -13.93 -3.47 -16.35
C GLU A 54 -13.95 -2.09 -17.03
N LEU A 55 -13.06 -1.86 -17.99
CA LEU A 55 -12.97 -0.63 -18.78
C LEU A 55 -13.68 -0.76 -20.14
N GLY A 56 -14.23 -1.94 -20.44
CA GLY A 56 -14.83 -2.26 -21.73
C GLY A 56 -13.83 -2.34 -22.88
N ASP A 57 -14.34 -2.57 -24.12
CA ASP A 57 -13.50 -2.69 -25.30
C ASP A 57 -12.82 -1.36 -25.66
N TYR A 58 -11.65 -1.43 -26.24
CA TYR A 58 -10.87 -0.27 -26.68
C TYR A 58 -10.06 -0.61 -27.93
N GLY A 59 -9.97 0.33 -28.86
CA GLY A 59 -9.21 0.20 -30.11
C GLY A 59 -7.79 0.75 -30.02
N SER A 60 -7.42 1.45 -28.93
CA SER A 60 -6.11 2.07 -28.78
C SER A 60 -5.74 2.29 -27.30
N MET A 61 -4.43 2.38 -27.03
CA MET A 61 -3.93 2.74 -25.71
C MET A 61 -4.40 4.12 -25.23
N LYS A 62 -4.63 5.04 -26.16
CA LYS A 62 -5.19 6.35 -25.81
C LYS A 62 -6.60 6.20 -25.27
N GLU A 63 -7.45 5.47 -25.99
CA GLU A 63 -8.83 5.20 -25.56
C GLU A 63 -8.89 4.47 -24.22
N LEU A 64 -8.03 3.45 -24.02
CA LEU A 64 -7.94 2.74 -22.75
C LEU A 64 -7.61 3.69 -21.59
N ARG A 65 -6.62 4.60 -21.78
CA ARG A 65 -6.26 5.59 -20.76
C ARG A 65 -7.39 6.59 -20.47
N ASP A 66 -8.08 7.03 -21.50
CA ASP A 66 -9.23 7.94 -21.35
C ASP A 66 -10.37 7.25 -20.56
N LYS A 67 -10.68 5.99 -20.88
CA LYS A 67 -11.66 5.17 -20.15
C LYS A 67 -11.22 4.91 -18.70
N ALA A 68 -9.96 4.62 -18.46
CA ALA A 68 -9.43 4.42 -17.12
C ALA A 68 -9.55 5.69 -16.27
N LEU A 69 -9.23 6.85 -16.83
CA LEU A 69 -9.36 8.13 -16.13
C LEU A 69 -10.83 8.46 -15.83
N ALA A 70 -11.72 8.24 -16.78
CA ALA A 70 -13.17 8.41 -16.59
C ALA A 70 -13.72 7.44 -15.52
N HIS A 71 -13.23 6.20 -15.48
CA HIS A 71 -13.57 5.25 -14.43
C HIS A 71 -13.09 5.74 -13.05
N ALA A 72 -11.88 6.27 -12.99
CA ALA A 72 -11.27 6.76 -11.75
C ALA A 72 -12.02 7.97 -11.16
N ASP A 73 -12.78 8.72 -11.93
CA ASP A 73 -13.59 9.84 -11.42
C ASP A 73 -14.56 9.43 -10.31
N ARG A 74 -14.92 8.14 -10.23
CA ARG A 74 -15.77 7.57 -9.17
C ARG A 74 -15.12 7.60 -7.79
N PHE A 75 -13.79 7.60 -7.72
CA PHE A 75 -13.03 7.51 -6.46
C PHE A 75 -11.91 8.57 -6.32
N ILE A 76 -11.66 9.39 -7.32
CA ILE A 76 -10.79 10.57 -7.18
C ILE A 76 -11.38 11.51 -6.12
N GLY A 77 -10.52 12.00 -5.22
CA GLY A 77 -10.91 12.83 -4.08
C GLY A 77 -11.38 12.05 -2.85
N LYS A 78 -11.53 10.74 -2.94
CA LYS A 78 -11.90 9.87 -1.81
C LYS A 78 -10.66 9.31 -1.11
N SER A 79 -10.80 9.02 0.18
CA SER A 79 -9.79 8.33 0.98
C SER A 79 -10.22 6.89 1.27
N PHE A 80 -9.26 5.99 1.26
CA PHE A 80 -9.45 4.57 1.55
C PHE A 80 -8.56 4.16 2.72
N LYS A 81 -9.18 3.56 3.74
CA LYS A 81 -8.45 3.10 4.92
C LYS A 81 -7.71 1.81 4.61
N ASN A 82 -6.38 1.86 4.72
CA ASN A 82 -5.55 0.67 4.57
C ASN A 82 -5.64 -0.22 5.81
N SER A 83 -5.98 -1.49 5.63
CA SER A 83 -6.19 -2.44 6.74
C SER A 83 -4.89 -2.83 7.46
N SER A 84 -3.75 -2.75 6.79
CA SER A 84 -2.44 -3.13 7.35
C SER A 84 -1.85 -2.04 8.25
N THR A 85 -2.12 -0.77 7.96
CA THR A 85 -1.54 0.38 8.69
C THR A 85 -2.56 1.23 9.42
N GLY A 86 -3.85 1.11 9.08
CA GLY A 86 -4.90 1.99 9.56
C GLY A 86 -4.88 3.40 8.95
N HIS A 87 -3.96 3.66 8.03
CA HIS A 87 -3.84 4.97 7.38
C HIS A 87 -4.95 5.20 6.34
N ASP A 88 -5.45 6.42 6.30
CA ASP A 88 -6.33 6.86 5.21
C ASP A 88 -5.47 7.37 4.05
N ILE A 89 -5.66 6.80 2.87
CA ILE A 89 -4.90 7.11 1.65
C ILE A 89 -5.85 7.74 0.64
N MET A 90 -5.61 9.00 0.29
CA MET A 90 -6.41 9.75 -0.67
C MET A 90 -5.96 9.47 -2.10
N VAL A 91 -6.93 9.27 -2.99
CA VAL A 91 -6.67 9.15 -4.44
C VAL A 91 -6.84 10.52 -5.09
N SER A 92 -5.75 11.05 -5.63
CA SER A 92 -5.76 12.30 -6.40
C SER A 92 -5.79 12.03 -7.90
N ARG A 93 -6.37 12.96 -8.67
CA ARG A 93 -6.33 12.90 -10.15
C ARG A 93 -4.88 12.87 -10.68
N ARG A 94 -3.96 13.57 -9.99
CA ARG A 94 -2.52 13.58 -10.35
C ARG A 94 -1.92 12.18 -10.21
N GLY A 95 -2.19 11.47 -9.12
CA GLY A 95 -1.69 10.11 -8.89
C GLY A 95 -2.21 9.12 -9.94
N VAL A 96 -3.51 9.19 -10.28
CA VAL A 96 -4.07 8.35 -11.34
C VAL A 96 -3.41 8.67 -12.69
N LYS A 97 -3.28 9.94 -13.06
CA LYS A 97 -2.61 10.35 -14.30
C LYS A 97 -1.14 9.89 -14.32
N HIS A 98 -0.43 9.95 -13.19
CA HIS A 98 0.95 9.48 -13.09
C HIS A 98 1.04 7.96 -13.34
N THR A 99 0.09 7.20 -12.81
CA THR A 99 0.02 5.74 -13.04
C THR A 99 -0.18 5.40 -14.52
N ILE A 100 -1.09 6.09 -15.21
CA ILE A 100 -1.43 5.76 -16.61
C ILE A 100 -0.47 6.37 -17.63
N ALA A 101 0.36 7.34 -17.23
CA ALA A 101 1.33 7.99 -18.12
C ALA A 101 2.45 6.99 -18.51
N GLY A 102 2.54 6.65 -19.78
CA GLY A 102 3.53 5.68 -20.27
C GLY A 102 3.30 4.23 -19.84
N ALA A 103 2.17 3.94 -19.17
CA ALA A 103 1.84 2.63 -18.64
C ALA A 103 1.58 1.59 -19.74
N SER A 104 1.89 0.33 -19.42
CA SER A 104 1.47 -0.84 -20.22
C SER A 104 -0.04 -1.03 -20.13
N ASP A 105 -0.60 -1.79 -21.06
CA ASP A 105 -2.00 -2.22 -21.04
C ASP A 105 -2.40 -2.82 -19.69
N ALA A 106 -1.64 -3.80 -19.21
CA ALA A 106 -1.90 -4.47 -17.94
C ALA A 106 -1.97 -3.49 -16.77
N LEU A 107 -1.08 -2.48 -16.72
CA LEU A 107 -1.09 -1.49 -15.64
C LEU A 107 -2.31 -0.56 -15.73
N VAL A 108 -2.68 -0.10 -16.92
CA VAL A 108 -3.87 0.76 -17.08
C VAL A 108 -5.16 0.01 -16.66
N ARG A 109 -5.24 -1.28 -16.98
CA ARG A 109 -6.37 -2.14 -16.59
C ARG A 109 -6.49 -2.36 -15.07
N THR A 110 -5.47 -2.01 -14.27
CA THR A 110 -5.57 -2.07 -12.80
C THR A 110 -6.29 -0.88 -12.17
N ILE A 111 -6.52 0.18 -12.91
CA ILE A 111 -7.14 1.41 -12.38
C ILE A 111 -8.44 1.14 -11.62
N PRO A 112 -9.37 0.31 -12.10
CA PRO A 112 -10.61 -0.01 -11.37
C PRO A 112 -10.37 -0.62 -9.99
N ALA A 113 -9.23 -1.30 -9.78
CA ALA A 113 -8.91 -1.97 -8.53
C ALA A 113 -8.21 -1.07 -7.50
N ILE A 114 -7.85 0.17 -7.82
CA ILE A 114 -7.11 1.06 -6.90
C ILE A 114 -7.75 1.12 -5.50
N PRO A 115 -9.08 1.31 -5.34
CA PRO A 115 -9.70 1.32 -4.02
C PRO A 115 -9.44 0.05 -3.21
N ASP A 116 -9.64 -1.12 -3.81
CA ASP A 116 -9.44 -2.42 -3.16
C ASP A 116 -7.97 -2.68 -2.87
N LEU A 117 -7.08 -2.32 -3.80
CA LEU A 117 -5.65 -2.44 -3.62
C LEU A 117 -5.17 -1.58 -2.44
N LEU A 118 -5.59 -0.31 -2.36
CA LEU A 118 -5.22 0.57 -1.25
C LEU A 118 -5.70 0.04 0.11
N GLN A 119 -6.90 -0.56 0.15
CA GLN A 119 -7.44 -1.13 1.38
C GLN A 119 -6.70 -2.39 1.84
N ARG A 120 -6.26 -3.25 0.91
CA ARG A 120 -5.71 -4.58 1.21
C ARG A 120 -4.19 -4.67 1.16
N ALA A 121 -3.53 -3.72 0.50
CA ALA A 121 -2.08 -3.77 0.33
C ALA A 121 -1.35 -3.70 1.67
N LYS A 122 -0.24 -4.43 1.76
CA LYS A 122 0.65 -4.43 2.92
C LYS A 122 1.77 -3.42 2.72
N LEU A 123 2.05 -2.63 3.74
CA LEU A 123 3.22 -1.77 3.77
C LEU A 123 4.50 -2.62 3.80
N VAL A 124 5.39 -2.39 2.83
CA VAL A 124 6.65 -3.15 2.72
C VAL A 124 7.89 -2.28 2.87
N ASP A 125 7.78 -0.98 2.62
CA ASP A 125 8.93 -0.07 2.69
C ASP A 125 8.51 1.37 3.00
N ARG A 126 9.42 2.10 3.65
CA ARG A 126 9.35 3.55 3.89
C ARG A 126 10.69 4.17 3.56
N ALA A 127 10.68 5.24 2.78
CA ALA A 127 11.87 5.95 2.37
C ALA A 127 11.65 7.46 2.37
N LEU A 128 12.72 8.23 2.31
CA LEU A 128 12.65 9.66 2.04
C LEU A 128 12.28 9.89 0.57
N ASP A 129 11.67 11.05 0.28
CA ASP A 129 11.39 11.42 -1.10
C ASP A 129 12.69 11.71 -1.85
N LYS A 130 12.98 10.91 -2.88
CA LYS A 130 14.21 11.05 -3.69
C LYS A 130 14.27 12.35 -4.49
N ARG A 131 13.12 13.00 -4.71
CA ARG A 131 13.05 14.28 -5.42
C ARG A 131 13.23 15.47 -4.51
N GLY A 132 13.27 15.27 -3.18
CA GLY A 132 13.46 16.31 -2.20
C GLY A 132 12.31 17.33 -2.16
N ASP A 133 11.07 16.89 -2.47
CA ASP A 133 9.90 17.77 -2.37
C ASP A 133 9.71 18.16 -0.89
N PRO A 134 9.83 19.46 -0.55
CA PRO A 134 9.76 19.92 0.85
C PRO A 134 8.39 19.63 1.49
N ASN A 135 7.34 19.42 0.69
CA ASN A 135 6.01 19.09 1.21
C ASN A 135 5.82 17.60 1.49
N VAL A 136 6.80 16.75 1.14
CA VAL A 136 6.74 15.29 1.32
C VAL A 136 7.62 14.88 2.49
N LEU A 137 7.02 14.36 3.56
CA LEU A 137 7.73 13.82 4.73
C LEU A 137 8.34 12.45 4.45
N GLY A 138 7.74 11.69 3.55
CA GLY A 138 8.22 10.35 3.21
C GLY A 138 7.40 9.69 2.12
N VAL A 139 7.93 8.60 1.63
CA VAL A 139 7.32 7.75 0.60
C VAL A 139 7.11 6.36 1.18
N GLU A 140 5.89 5.87 1.11
CA GLU A 140 5.49 4.55 1.58
C GLU A 140 5.22 3.67 0.35
N ARG A 141 5.74 2.44 0.37
CA ARG A 141 5.49 1.44 -0.67
C ARG A 141 4.65 0.32 -0.10
N TYR A 142 3.57 0.01 -0.79
CA TYR A 142 2.65 -1.08 -0.44
C TYR A 142 2.62 -2.10 -1.56
N THR A 143 2.38 -3.37 -1.21
CA THR A 143 2.18 -4.45 -2.19
C THR A 143 0.90 -5.23 -1.90
N ALA A 144 0.26 -5.69 -2.97
CA ALA A 144 -0.91 -6.55 -2.88
C ALA A 144 -0.88 -7.60 -3.98
N PRO A 145 -1.31 -8.85 -3.68
CA PRO A 145 -1.55 -9.84 -4.73
C PRO A 145 -2.75 -9.40 -5.58
N LEU A 146 -2.58 -9.52 -6.89
CA LEU A 146 -3.53 -9.12 -7.90
C LEU A 146 -3.69 -10.24 -8.92
N GLU A 147 -4.89 -10.43 -9.43
CA GLU A 147 -5.17 -11.33 -10.54
C GLU A 147 -5.94 -10.55 -11.61
N ILE A 148 -5.43 -10.54 -12.82
CA ILE A 148 -6.08 -9.89 -13.97
C ILE A 148 -6.27 -10.95 -15.05
N ASP A 149 -7.50 -11.18 -15.47
CA ASP A 149 -7.82 -12.16 -16.52
C ASP A 149 -7.21 -13.55 -16.21
N GLY A 150 -7.31 -13.98 -14.95
CA GLY A 150 -6.73 -15.24 -14.46
C GLY A 150 -5.20 -15.22 -14.27
N VAL A 151 -4.50 -14.16 -14.67
CA VAL A 151 -3.04 -14.05 -14.53
C VAL A 151 -2.69 -13.43 -13.19
N LYS A 152 -1.93 -14.16 -12.37
CA LYS A 152 -1.43 -13.69 -11.07
C LYS A 152 -0.32 -12.67 -11.27
N ARG A 153 -0.39 -11.59 -10.50
CA ARG A 153 0.54 -10.46 -10.51
C ARG A 153 0.72 -9.90 -9.11
N THR A 154 1.69 -9.01 -8.97
CA THR A 154 1.87 -8.19 -7.77
C THR A 154 1.62 -6.73 -8.13
N ALA A 155 0.68 -6.09 -7.44
CA ALA A 155 0.52 -4.65 -7.50
C ALA A 155 1.47 -3.99 -6.49
N ILE A 156 2.19 -2.96 -6.94
CA ILE A 156 3.05 -2.13 -6.09
C ILE A 156 2.48 -0.72 -6.13
N LEU A 157 2.14 -0.18 -4.95
CA LEU A 157 1.54 1.14 -4.80
C LEU A 157 2.51 2.06 -4.09
N THR A 158 2.76 3.23 -4.66
CA THR A 158 3.55 4.29 -4.04
C THR A 158 2.61 5.35 -3.46
N VAL A 159 2.79 5.65 -2.19
CA VAL A 159 2.01 6.61 -1.43
C VAL A 159 2.95 7.65 -0.85
N LYS A 160 2.64 8.93 -1.02
CA LYS A 160 3.39 10.05 -0.44
C LYS A 160 2.70 10.55 0.82
N HIS A 161 3.46 10.61 1.91
CA HIS A 161 3.05 11.22 3.16
C HIS A 161 3.47 12.69 3.14
N HIS A 162 2.50 13.60 3.18
CA HIS A 162 2.72 15.03 3.11
C HIS A 162 2.78 15.71 4.49
N GLN A 163 3.33 16.92 4.53
CA GLN A 163 3.42 17.75 5.76
C GLN A 163 2.06 18.10 6.36
N ASP A 164 0.99 18.10 5.55
CA ASP A 164 -0.40 18.29 6.02
C ASP A 164 -0.95 17.07 6.78
N GLY A 165 -0.13 16.04 6.99
CA GLY A 165 -0.50 14.79 7.66
C GLY A 165 -1.24 13.80 6.77
N ARG A 166 -1.58 14.17 5.54
CA ARG A 166 -2.32 13.32 4.60
C ARG A 166 -1.39 12.41 3.82
N ARG A 167 -1.96 11.29 3.37
CA ARG A 167 -1.30 10.35 2.47
C ARG A 167 -2.01 10.35 1.14
N TYR A 168 -1.22 10.48 0.08
CA TYR A 168 -1.73 10.54 -1.29
C TYR A 168 -1.16 9.39 -2.11
N TYR A 169 -2.03 8.66 -2.77
CA TYR A 169 -1.64 7.73 -3.82
C TYR A 169 -0.94 8.49 -4.94
N ASP A 170 0.31 8.15 -5.24
CA ASP A 170 1.15 8.81 -6.24
C ASP A 170 1.15 8.03 -7.56
N HIS A 171 1.47 6.74 -7.52
CA HIS A 171 1.42 5.87 -8.69
C HIS A 171 1.43 4.39 -8.30
N GLY A 172 1.03 3.54 -9.25
CA GLY A 172 1.11 2.09 -9.17
C GLY A 172 2.03 1.49 -10.23
N LEU A 173 2.49 0.28 -9.94
CA LEU A 173 3.18 -0.62 -10.87
C LEU A 173 2.57 -2.01 -10.78
N VAL A 174 2.78 -2.84 -11.78
CA VAL A 174 2.35 -4.24 -11.82
C VAL A 174 3.48 -5.11 -12.35
N GLU A 175 3.82 -6.15 -11.58
CA GLU A 175 4.81 -7.18 -11.91
C GLU A 175 4.17 -8.55 -12.03
#